data_9141f48ecd73301ef3fa4722d84c0829
#
_entry.id   9141f48ecd73301ef3fa4722d84c0829
#
_cell.length_a   1.000
_cell.length_b   1.000
_cell.length_c   1.000
_cell.angle_alpha   90.00
_cell.angle_beta   90.00
_cell.angle_gamma   90.00
#
_symmetry.space_group_name_H-M   'P 1'
#
loop_
_entity.id
_entity.type
_entity.pdbx_description
1 polymer ?
#
loop_
_entity_poly.entity_id
_entity_poly.type
_entity_poly.pdbx_seq_one_letter_code
_entity_poly.pdbx_strand_id
1 'polypeptide(L)'
;MTFSLSVCLIYALDNAVRRRAPVSVLSVAAVVFVTEGLPRILIHTDFDVDYGLWGVMLPVLVYFGRGKWGKLALFAVGVGLLGLHYGGTQWWGLLSIPLLALYNGKKGTWNIGPLFYWYYPAHLVVIYGLSLLLTHAAG
;
A
#
# COMPACT_ATOMS: atom_id res chain seq x y z
N MET A 1 -8.25 1.39 -2.08
CA MET A 1 -8.89 0.30 -1.28
C MET A 1 -7.88 -0.61 -0.58
N THR A 2 -6.75 -0.92 -1.16
CA THR A 2 -5.73 -1.86 -0.65
C THR A 2 -5.31 -1.61 0.79
N PHE A 3 -5.05 -0.35 1.17
CA PHE A 3 -4.60 -0.01 2.52
C PHE A 3 -5.64 -0.30 3.61
N SER A 4 -6.91 -0.01 3.36
CA SER A 4 -7.99 -0.31 4.32
C SER A 4 -8.15 -1.80 4.54
N LEU A 5 -8.03 -2.60 3.47
CA LEU A 5 -8.06 -4.06 3.55
C LEU A 5 -6.85 -4.61 4.32
N SER A 6 -5.65 -4.02 4.16
CA SER A 6 -4.48 -4.39 4.93
C SER A 6 -4.68 -4.15 6.44
N VAL A 7 -5.26 -3.01 6.81
CA VAL A 7 -5.56 -2.69 8.23
C VAL A 7 -6.57 -3.69 8.81
N CYS A 8 -7.64 -4.01 8.05
CA CYS A 8 -8.61 -5.03 8.47
C CYS A 8 -7.96 -6.40 8.66
N LEU A 9 -7.06 -6.78 7.74
CA LEU A 9 -6.35 -8.06 7.81
C LEU A 9 -5.39 -8.11 9.01
N ILE A 10 -4.64 -7.03 9.28
CA ILE A 10 -3.77 -6.94 10.44
C ILE A 10 -4.58 -7.10 11.73
N TYR A 11 -5.70 -6.39 11.84
CA TYR A 11 -6.57 -6.47 13.02
C TYR A 11 -7.15 -7.88 13.19
N ALA A 12 -7.59 -8.51 12.10
CA ALA A 12 -8.11 -9.87 12.11
C ALA A 12 -7.05 -10.88 12.55
N LEU A 13 -5.83 -10.78 12.01
CA LEU A 13 -4.72 -11.66 12.34
C LEU A 13 -4.23 -11.46 13.79
N ASP A 14 -4.10 -10.23 14.26
CA ASP A 14 -3.72 -9.95 15.65
C ASP A 14 -4.73 -10.52 16.65
N ASN A 15 -6.03 -10.38 16.36
CA ASN A 15 -7.09 -11.00 17.16
C ASN A 15 -7.07 -12.54 17.08
N ALA A 16 -6.81 -13.11 15.91
CA ALA A 16 -6.70 -14.56 15.74
C ALA A 16 -5.56 -15.14 16.59
N VAL A 17 -4.40 -14.46 16.59
CA VAL A 17 -3.23 -14.89 17.36
C VAL A 17 -3.46 -14.75 18.86
N ARG A 18 -4.09 -13.64 19.29
CA ARG A 18 -4.29 -13.34 20.73
C ARG A 18 -5.47 -14.10 21.34
N ARG A 19 -6.58 -14.18 20.65
CA ARG A 19 -7.87 -14.66 21.21
C ARG A 19 -8.33 -16.00 20.65
N ARG A 20 -7.70 -16.52 19.58
CA ARG A 20 -8.12 -17.76 18.88
C ARG A 20 -9.64 -17.81 18.57
N ALA A 21 -10.25 -16.67 18.33
CA ALA A 21 -11.68 -16.58 18.12
C ALA A 21 -12.04 -16.99 16.68
N PRO A 22 -13.08 -17.82 16.47
CA PRO A 22 -13.51 -18.24 15.14
C PRO A 22 -13.90 -17.04 14.24
N VAL A 23 -14.38 -15.95 14.83
CA VAL A 23 -14.71 -14.69 14.13
C VAL A 23 -13.48 -14.10 13.41
N SER A 24 -12.27 -14.29 13.95
CA SER A 24 -11.04 -13.79 13.34
C SER A 24 -10.68 -14.57 12.07
N VAL A 25 -10.98 -15.85 12.02
CA VAL A 25 -10.78 -16.68 10.82
C VAL A 25 -11.74 -16.24 9.72
N LEU A 26 -13.01 -15.99 10.08
CA LEU A 26 -14.01 -15.47 9.14
C LEU A 26 -13.62 -14.10 8.58
N SER A 27 -13.06 -13.20 9.40
CA SER A 27 -12.63 -11.89 8.92
C SER A 27 -11.42 -11.96 7.99
N VAL A 28 -10.46 -12.86 8.23
CA VAL A 28 -9.36 -13.12 7.29
C VAL A 28 -9.91 -13.67 5.97
N ALA A 29 -10.81 -14.67 6.03
CA ALA A 29 -11.45 -15.23 4.85
C ALA A 29 -12.24 -14.18 4.06
N ALA A 30 -12.95 -13.28 4.74
CA ALA A 30 -13.69 -12.19 4.13
C ALA A 30 -12.74 -11.21 3.38
N VAL A 31 -11.60 -10.85 3.98
CA VAL A 31 -10.62 -9.98 3.29
C VAL A 31 -10.06 -10.66 2.05
N VAL A 32 -9.68 -11.93 2.14
CA VAL A 32 -9.18 -12.70 0.98
C VAL A 32 -10.26 -12.82 -0.09
N PHE A 33 -11.51 -13.05 0.30
CA PHE A 33 -12.63 -13.12 -0.64
C PHE A 33 -12.86 -11.77 -1.35
N VAL A 34 -12.79 -10.64 -0.64
CA VAL A 34 -12.94 -9.31 -1.25
C VAL A 34 -11.79 -8.99 -2.19
N THR A 35 -10.57 -9.43 -1.89
CA THR A 35 -9.39 -9.14 -2.72
C THR A 35 -9.27 -10.01 -3.96
N GLU A 36 -9.64 -11.28 -3.88
CA GLU A 36 -9.44 -12.24 -4.95
C GLU A 36 -10.75 -12.81 -5.54
N GLY A 37 -11.75 -13.00 -4.68
CA GLY A 37 -13.01 -13.63 -5.08
C GLY A 37 -13.96 -12.65 -5.75
N LEU A 38 -14.13 -11.47 -5.16
CA LEU A 38 -15.07 -10.47 -5.65
C LEU A 38 -14.73 -9.96 -7.07
N PRO A 39 -13.47 -9.61 -7.41
CA PRO A 39 -13.11 -9.22 -8.77
C PRO A 39 -13.41 -10.31 -9.81
N ARG A 40 -13.23 -11.59 -9.44
CA ARG A 40 -13.52 -12.72 -10.34
C ARG A 40 -15.01 -12.94 -10.57
N ILE A 41 -15.85 -12.60 -9.59
CA ILE A 41 -17.31 -12.71 -9.69
C ILE A 41 -17.87 -11.52 -10.49
N LEU A 42 -17.31 -10.34 -10.27
CA LEU A 42 -17.73 -9.08 -10.87
C LEU A 42 -16.96 -8.77 -12.17
N ILE A 43 -16.78 -9.76 -13.04
CA ILE A 43 -16.01 -9.63 -14.30
C ILE A 43 -16.49 -8.47 -15.19
N HIS A 44 -17.75 -8.04 -15.04
CA HIS A 44 -18.36 -6.96 -15.84
C HIS A 44 -18.30 -5.58 -15.17
N THR A 45 -17.65 -5.47 -14.03
CA THR A 45 -17.49 -4.19 -13.31
C THR A 45 -15.99 -3.85 -13.22
N ASP A 46 -15.67 -2.55 -13.29
CA ASP A 46 -14.30 -2.06 -13.09
C ASP A 46 -13.85 -2.14 -11.62
N PHE A 47 -14.40 -3.13 -10.87
CA PHE A 47 -14.01 -3.35 -9.49
C PHE A 47 -12.74 -4.17 -9.46
N ASP A 48 -11.63 -3.50 -9.14
CA ASP A 48 -10.34 -4.13 -8.92
C ASP A 48 -9.69 -3.57 -7.66
N VAL A 49 -8.85 -4.39 -7.03
CA VAL A 49 -8.03 -3.98 -5.90
C VAL A 49 -6.60 -3.83 -6.38
N ASP A 50 -6.09 -2.59 -6.32
CA ASP A 50 -4.71 -2.27 -6.72
C ASP A 50 -3.73 -3.27 -6.11
N TYR A 51 -2.94 -3.93 -6.96
CA TYR A 51 -1.99 -4.97 -6.59
C TYR A 51 -2.60 -6.21 -5.90
N GLY A 52 -3.92 -6.39 -5.90
CA GLY A 52 -4.62 -7.56 -5.38
C GLY A 52 -4.19 -7.95 -3.96
N LEU A 53 -4.14 -9.24 -3.70
CA LEU A 53 -3.73 -9.78 -2.41
C LEU A 53 -2.27 -9.44 -2.06
N TRP A 54 -1.37 -9.37 -3.05
CA TRP A 54 0.05 -9.06 -2.82
C TRP A 54 0.26 -7.67 -2.23
N GLY A 55 -0.48 -6.67 -2.71
CA GLY A 55 -0.46 -5.32 -2.16
C GLY A 55 -1.00 -5.26 -0.73
N VAL A 56 -2.06 -6.03 -0.44
CA VAL A 56 -2.64 -6.13 0.92
C VAL A 56 -1.67 -6.81 1.89
N MET A 57 -0.93 -7.82 1.43
CA MET A 57 0.01 -8.58 2.27
C MET A 57 1.27 -7.80 2.65
N LEU A 58 1.70 -6.82 1.85
CA LEU A 58 2.92 -6.06 2.12
C LEU A 58 2.89 -5.33 3.49
N PRO A 59 1.89 -4.50 3.82
CA PRO A 59 1.79 -3.88 5.15
C PRO A 59 1.67 -4.90 6.28
N VAL A 60 1.01 -6.04 6.03
CA VAL A 60 0.86 -7.13 7.00
C VAL A 60 2.23 -7.74 7.35
N LEU A 61 3.05 -8.04 6.34
CA LEU A 61 4.41 -8.55 6.55
C LEU A 61 5.24 -7.58 7.39
N VAL A 62 5.19 -6.29 7.06
CA VAL A 62 5.92 -5.24 7.80
C VAL A 62 5.43 -5.13 9.24
N TYR A 63 4.12 -5.27 9.48
CA TYR A 63 3.54 -5.21 10.82
C TYR A 63 4.14 -6.27 11.77
N PHE A 64 4.33 -7.51 11.29
CA PHE A 64 4.90 -8.59 12.09
C PHE A 64 6.43 -8.49 12.26
N GLY A 65 7.08 -7.57 11.57
CA GLY A 65 8.51 -7.31 11.72
C GLY A 65 8.89 -6.81 13.11
N ARG A 66 9.91 -7.42 13.72
CA ARG A 66 10.46 -6.99 15.01
C ARG A 66 11.57 -5.99 14.81
N GLY A 67 11.47 -4.85 15.50
CA GLY A 67 12.45 -3.77 15.41
C GLY A 67 12.51 -3.09 14.05
N LYS A 68 13.32 -2.04 13.93
CA LYS A 68 13.47 -1.24 12.72
C LYS A 68 14.00 -2.07 11.54
N TRP A 69 15.07 -2.80 11.76
CA TRP A 69 15.75 -3.57 10.73
C TRP A 69 14.90 -4.76 10.22
N GLY A 70 14.18 -5.44 11.15
CA GLY A 70 13.26 -6.50 10.76
C GLY A 70 12.11 -6.00 9.88
N LYS A 71 11.54 -4.83 10.19
CA LYS A 71 10.51 -4.20 9.36
C LYS A 71 11.04 -3.79 7.99
N LEU A 72 12.25 -3.23 7.92
CA LEU A 72 12.89 -2.88 6.65
C LEU A 72 13.19 -4.10 5.79
N ALA A 73 13.69 -5.18 6.39
CA ALA A 73 13.93 -6.43 5.68
C ALA A 73 12.64 -7.02 5.11
N LEU A 74 11.56 -7.09 5.90
CA LEU A 74 10.27 -7.58 5.43
C LEU A 74 9.65 -6.66 4.38
N PHE A 75 9.84 -5.35 4.49
CA PHE A 75 9.43 -4.40 3.46
C PHE A 75 10.19 -4.66 2.15
N ALA A 76 11.52 -4.85 2.21
CA ALA A 76 12.33 -5.17 1.03
C ALA A 76 11.88 -6.48 0.36
N VAL A 77 11.62 -7.52 1.16
CA VAL A 77 11.09 -8.79 0.65
C VAL A 77 9.73 -8.60 0.01
N GLY A 78 8.81 -7.88 0.66
CA GLY A 78 7.48 -7.63 0.13
C GLY A 78 7.50 -6.84 -1.19
N VAL A 79 8.30 -5.77 -1.29
CA VAL A 79 8.48 -5.02 -2.54
C VAL A 79 9.16 -5.88 -3.61
N GLY A 80 10.14 -6.71 -3.23
CA GLY A 80 10.78 -7.66 -4.14
C GLY A 80 9.78 -8.66 -4.72
N LEU A 81 8.91 -9.24 -3.90
CA LEU A 81 7.85 -10.14 -4.36
C LEU A 81 6.86 -9.45 -5.30
N LEU A 82 6.47 -8.20 -4.99
CA LEU A 82 5.66 -7.38 -5.89
C LEU A 82 6.35 -7.13 -7.23
N GLY A 83 7.67 -6.82 -7.20
CA GLY A 83 8.48 -6.62 -8.39
C GLY A 83 8.58 -7.87 -9.25
N LEU A 84 8.69 -9.06 -8.64
CA LEU A 84 8.71 -10.35 -9.35
C LEU A 84 7.34 -10.68 -9.97
N HIS A 85 6.25 -10.32 -9.30
CA HIS A 85 4.90 -10.66 -9.76
C HIS A 85 4.36 -9.68 -10.81
N TYR A 86 4.53 -8.38 -10.59
CA TYR A 86 4.01 -7.33 -11.47
C TYR A 86 5.08 -6.70 -12.39
N GLY A 87 6.35 -6.92 -12.09
CA GLY A 87 7.47 -6.42 -12.90
C GLY A 87 7.63 -4.89 -12.88
N GLY A 88 8.43 -4.39 -13.83
CA GLY A 88 8.50 -2.97 -14.21
C GLY A 88 8.83 -2.00 -13.09
N THR A 89 7.91 -1.08 -12.85
CA THR A 89 8.10 0.07 -11.95
C THR A 89 8.15 -0.29 -10.47
N GLN A 90 7.73 -1.50 -10.07
CA GLN A 90 7.70 -1.91 -8.66
C GLN A 90 9.09 -1.97 -8.03
N TRP A 91 10.12 -2.26 -8.82
CA TRP A 91 11.50 -2.28 -8.36
C TRP A 91 12.00 -0.92 -7.84
N TRP A 92 11.44 0.19 -8.34
CA TRP A 92 11.76 1.52 -7.84
C TRP A 92 11.34 1.73 -6.38
N GLY A 93 10.38 0.93 -5.90
CA GLY A 93 9.99 0.93 -4.48
C GLY A 93 11.17 0.56 -3.55
N LEU A 94 12.16 -0.20 -3.99
CA LEU A 94 13.35 -0.51 -3.21
C LEU A 94 14.20 0.71 -2.91
N LEU A 95 14.15 1.77 -3.72
CA LEU A 95 14.85 3.03 -3.47
C LEU A 95 14.33 3.76 -2.21
N SER A 96 13.13 3.42 -1.73
CA SER A 96 12.63 3.97 -0.46
C SER A 96 13.32 3.38 0.78
N ILE A 97 13.97 2.21 0.65
CA ILE A 97 14.60 1.52 1.79
C ILE A 97 15.70 2.36 2.45
N PRO A 98 16.67 2.94 1.73
CA PRO A 98 17.68 3.79 2.36
C PRO A 98 17.05 5.02 3.03
N LEU A 99 16.02 5.62 2.46
CA LEU A 99 15.30 6.72 3.08
C LEU A 99 14.63 6.30 4.38
N LEU A 100 13.95 5.14 4.39
CA LEU A 100 13.33 4.57 5.59
C LEU A 100 14.39 4.15 6.63
N ALA A 101 15.57 3.68 6.20
CA ALA A 101 16.67 3.35 7.08
C ALA A 101 17.24 4.58 7.80
N LEU A 102 17.30 5.72 7.12
CA LEU A 102 17.73 7.00 7.70
C LEU A 102 16.70 7.58 8.67
N TYR A 103 15.43 7.20 8.57
CA TYR A 103 14.39 7.70 9.45
C TYR A 103 14.65 7.31 10.92
N ASN A 104 14.70 8.31 11.80
CA ASN A 104 15.04 8.15 13.23
C ASN A 104 13.83 7.83 14.14
N GLY A 105 12.63 7.66 13.58
CA GLY A 105 11.40 7.37 14.32
C GLY A 105 10.82 8.57 15.07
N LYS A 106 11.43 9.74 15.00
CA LYS A 106 10.94 10.95 15.67
C LYS A 106 10.13 11.81 14.71
N LYS A 107 9.02 12.36 15.20
CA LYS A 107 8.25 13.34 14.47
C LYS A 107 9.10 14.61 14.28
N GLY A 108 9.16 15.12 13.05
CA GLY A 108 9.82 16.39 12.79
C GLY A 108 9.19 17.54 13.58
N THR A 109 9.96 18.57 13.84
CA THR A 109 9.51 19.78 14.57
C THR A 109 8.59 20.66 13.70
N TRP A 110 8.66 20.52 12.39
CA TRP A 110 7.85 21.31 11.46
C TRP A 110 6.46 20.71 11.30
N ASN A 111 5.44 21.54 11.48
CA ASN A 111 4.07 21.14 11.23
C ASN A 111 3.75 21.33 9.73
N ILE A 112 4.16 20.37 8.92
CA ILE A 112 3.93 20.36 7.46
C ILE A 112 2.59 19.70 7.07
N GLY A 113 1.77 19.33 8.06
CA GLY A 113 0.45 18.72 7.81
C GLY A 113 -0.40 19.52 6.82
N PRO A 114 -0.59 20.84 6.99
CA PRO A 114 -1.34 21.66 6.03
C PRO A 114 -0.75 21.67 4.63
N LEU A 115 0.58 21.58 4.50
CA LEU A 115 1.26 21.56 3.20
C LEU A 115 0.86 20.32 2.37
N PHE A 116 0.67 19.15 3.01
CA PHE A 116 0.22 17.95 2.30
C PHE A 116 -1.19 18.09 1.75
N TYR A 117 -2.08 18.76 2.45
CA TYR A 117 -3.45 19.00 1.96
C TYR A 117 -3.46 19.93 0.72
N TRP A 118 -2.58 20.92 0.69
CA TRP A 118 -2.44 21.83 -0.46
C TRP A 118 -1.63 21.22 -1.60
N TYR A 119 -0.65 20.37 -1.28
CA TYR A 119 0.18 19.72 -2.28
C TYR A 119 -0.66 18.82 -3.22
N TYR A 120 -1.63 18.08 -2.66
CA TYR A 120 -2.43 17.16 -3.46
C TYR A 120 -3.24 17.85 -4.57
N PRO A 121 -4.05 18.88 -4.31
CA PRO A 121 -4.72 19.60 -5.40
C PRO A 121 -3.74 20.38 -6.28
N ALA A 122 -2.69 20.95 -5.72
CA ALA A 122 -1.74 21.75 -6.47
C ALA A 122 -0.99 20.96 -7.54
N HIS A 123 -0.49 19.77 -7.21
CA HIS A 123 0.23 18.96 -8.20
C HIS A 123 -0.68 18.45 -9.32
N LEU A 124 -1.96 18.17 -9.05
CA LEU A 124 -2.94 17.80 -10.07
C LEU A 124 -3.19 18.94 -11.05
N VAL A 125 -3.30 20.18 -10.54
CA VAL A 125 -3.44 21.38 -11.39
C VAL A 125 -2.20 21.57 -12.25
N VAL A 126 -1.01 21.38 -11.70
CA VAL A 126 0.25 21.47 -12.46
C VAL A 126 0.32 20.42 -13.56
N ILE A 127 0.01 19.14 -13.24
CA ILE A 127 0.00 18.06 -14.24
C ILE A 127 -1.03 18.35 -15.35
N TYR A 128 -2.22 18.79 -14.98
CA TYR A 128 -3.26 19.15 -15.96
C TYR A 128 -2.82 20.32 -16.85
N GLY A 129 -2.26 21.37 -16.26
CA GLY A 129 -1.72 22.52 -17.00
C GLY A 129 -0.60 22.12 -17.97
N LEU A 130 0.33 21.25 -17.53
CA LEU A 130 1.38 20.73 -18.39
C LEU A 130 0.81 19.87 -19.53
N SER A 131 -0.20 19.06 -19.26
CA SER A 131 -0.81 18.25 -20.32
C SER A 131 -1.49 19.10 -21.38
N LEU A 132 -2.17 20.20 -21.00
CA LEU A 132 -2.76 21.16 -21.93
C LEU A 132 -1.69 21.88 -22.77
N LEU A 133 -0.58 22.28 -22.15
CA LEU A 133 0.52 22.92 -22.87
C LEU A 133 1.15 22.00 -23.88
N LEU A 134 1.37 20.73 -23.51
CA LEU A 134 1.96 19.73 -24.41
C LEU A 134 1.03 19.38 -25.56
N THR A 135 -0.29 19.28 -25.33
CA THR A 135 -1.28 19.03 -26.40
C THR A 135 -1.37 20.23 -27.36
N HIS A 136 -1.29 21.47 -26.85
CA HIS A 136 -1.26 22.67 -27.71
C HIS A 136 0.06 22.84 -28.49
N ALA A 137 1.17 22.36 -27.94
CA ALA A 137 2.48 22.46 -28.61
C ALA A 137 2.70 21.34 -29.66
N ALA A 138 1.91 20.29 -29.61
CA ALA A 138 2.01 19.13 -30.52
C ALA A 138 1.01 19.18 -31.71
N GLY A 139 0.07 20.14 -31.72
CA GLY A 139 -0.88 20.40 -32.81
C GLY A 139 -0.54 21.64 -33.61
#